data_2298719a0be74e19c4c9a5289dbf1172
#
_entry.id   2298719a0be74e19c4c9a5289dbf1172
#
_cell.length_a   1.000
_cell.length_b   1.000
_cell.length_c   1.000
_cell.angle_alpha   90.00
_cell.angle_beta   90.00
_cell.angle_gamma   90.00
#
_symmetry.space_group_name_H-M   'P 1'
#
loop_
_entity.id
_entity.type
_entity.pdbx_description
1 polymer ?
#
loop_
_entity_poly.entity_id
_entity_poly.type
_entity_poly.pdbx_seq_one_letter_code
_entity_poly.pdbx_strand_id
1 'polypeptide(L)'
;MAFDYAVLGRKLKDARESLLISPQDSSSYLKISLQNYLDIEAGRNRITGDQLVLLAVLYRRDFRYFVTGDYPSAESQVQEMFRRNAALSKSDRVAIQEFVRLCEYEDFLEREIFQRQSVSLPNYRQFSFGHRYFKRQGEEAAIFERERLNLGTQPIENIFELIRNQGIHIFKRQLEDKNISGLYINHPVINELLPGHCILVNYLDDLYRQNFSAAHEYCHALFDSFQGQEITYLKLPNGDKNEWRANSFAGNFLVPKQRIELDYSPAKN
;
A
#
# COMPACT_ATOMS: atom_id res chain seq x y z
N MET A 1 -24.79 15.65 19.52
CA MET A 1 -23.46 16.03 20.04
C MET A 1 -23.00 17.28 19.32
N ALA A 2 -22.39 18.26 20.03
CA ALA A 2 -21.80 19.41 19.39
C ALA A 2 -20.52 18.97 18.64
N PHE A 3 -20.30 19.53 17.46
CA PHE A 3 -19.12 19.23 16.65
C PHE A 3 -17.84 19.79 17.35
N ASP A 4 -16.84 18.94 17.52
CA ASP A 4 -15.58 19.30 18.21
C ASP A 4 -14.56 19.88 17.24
N TYR A 5 -14.46 21.22 17.21
CA TYR A 5 -13.51 21.93 16.38
C TYR A 5 -12.04 21.73 16.79
N ALA A 6 -11.76 21.38 18.03
CA ALA A 6 -10.40 21.10 18.48
C ALA A 6 -9.91 19.75 17.94
N VAL A 7 -10.79 18.76 17.88
CA VAL A 7 -10.49 17.47 17.23
C VAL A 7 -10.29 17.67 15.73
N LEU A 8 -11.16 18.43 15.07
CA LEU A 8 -11.00 18.75 13.64
C LEU A 8 -9.67 19.45 13.37
N GLY A 9 -9.34 20.48 14.17
CA GLY A 9 -8.11 21.24 13.99
C GLY A 9 -6.86 20.37 14.12
N ARG A 10 -6.83 19.45 15.08
CA ARG A 10 -5.74 18.46 15.22
C ARG A 10 -5.63 17.57 13.99
N LYS A 11 -6.74 17.03 13.50
CA LYS A 11 -6.76 16.20 12.27
C LYS A 11 -6.25 16.97 11.06
N LEU A 12 -6.62 18.25 10.91
CA LEU A 12 -6.11 19.10 9.82
C LEU A 12 -4.60 19.30 9.93
N LYS A 13 -4.11 19.59 11.12
CA LYS A 13 -2.68 19.75 11.41
C LYS A 13 -1.90 18.47 11.11
N ASP A 14 -2.37 17.31 11.60
CA ASP A 14 -1.73 16.01 11.38
C ASP A 14 -1.68 15.66 9.90
N ALA A 15 -2.78 15.91 9.17
CA ALA A 15 -2.84 15.68 7.73
C ALA A 15 -1.84 16.56 6.96
N ARG A 16 -1.76 17.84 7.30
CA ARG A 16 -0.81 18.78 6.71
C ARG A 16 0.64 18.37 6.96
N GLU A 17 0.97 18.10 8.22
CA GLU A 17 2.33 17.73 8.64
C GLU A 17 2.78 16.40 8.03
N SER A 18 1.86 15.44 7.87
CA SER A 18 2.17 14.16 7.23
C SER A 18 2.68 14.31 5.80
N LEU A 19 2.22 15.35 5.09
CA LEU A 19 2.64 15.66 3.71
C LEU A 19 3.71 16.76 3.63
N LEU A 20 4.31 17.15 4.76
CA LEU A 20 5.33 18.21 4.82
C LEU A 20 4.84 19.53 4.18
N ILE A 21 3.56 19.85 4.35
CA ILE A 21 2.97 21.11 3.88
C ILE A 21 3.09 22.14 5.00
N SER A 22 3.51 23.36 4.67
CA SER A 22 3.59 24.44 5.66
C SER A 22 2.21 25.04 5.97
N PRO A 23 2.00 25.63 7.16
CA PRO A 23 0.78 26.40 7.45
C PRO A 23 0.56 27.55 6.47
N GLN A 24 1.66 28.15 5.97
CA GLN A 24 1.62 29.23 4.99
C GLN A 24 1.05 28.74 3.65
N ASP A 25 1.46 27.55 3.18
CA ASP A 25 0.93 26.96 1.94
C ASP A 25 -0.57 26.73 2.05
N SER A 26 -1.03 26.18 3.19
CA SER A 26 -2.45 25.90 3.43
C SER A 26 -3.29 27.18 3.52
N SER A 27 -2.79 28.22 4.21
CA SER A 27 -3.47 29.50 4.31
C SER A 27 -3.55 30.21 2.96
N SER A 28 -2.48 30.14 2.16
CA SER A 28 -2.44 30.68 0.79
C SER A 28 -3.41 29.95 -0.13
N TYR A 29 -3.49 28.63 -0.01
CA TYR A 29 -4.43 27.81 -0.79
C TYR A 29 -5.89 28.15 -0.50
N LEU A 30 -6.22 28.42 0.76
CA LEU A 30 -7.56 28.87 1.20
C LEU A 30 -7.80 30.36 0.96
N LYS A 31 -6.78 31.12 0.59
CA LYS A 31 -6.84 32.59 0.46
C LYS A 31 -7.27 33.29 1.75
N ILE A 32 -6.78 32.83 2.88
CA ILE A 32 -6.98 33.41 4.23
C ILE A 32 -5.65 33.81 4.84
N SER A 33 -5.69 34.62 5.91
CA SER A 33 -4.45 34.95 6.65
C SER A 33 -3.88 33.73 7.36
N LEU A 34 -2.55 33.69 7.51
CA LEU A 34 -1.85 32.64 8.27
C LEU A 34 -2.42 32.53 9.70
N GLN A 35 -2.68 33.65 10.36
CA GLN A 35 -3.21 33.64 11.72
C GLN A 35 -4.59 32.99 11.78
N ASN A 36 -5.48 33.29 10.82
CA ASN A 36 -6.79 32.66 10.75
C ASN A 36 -6.67 31.12 10.55
N TYR A 37 -5.75 30.70 9.68
CA TYR A 37 -5.49 29.28 9.46
C TYR A 37 -4.98 28.58 10.74
N LEU A 38 -4.01 29.19 11.45
CA LEU A 38 -3.49 28.64 12.72
C LEU A 38 -4.58 28.59 13.79
N ASP A 39 -5.51 29.53 13.81
CA ASP A 39 -6.66 29.52 14.72
C ASP A 39 -7.66 28.40 14.39
N ILE A 40 -7.81 28.06 13.11
CA ILE A 40 -8.58 26.87 12.68
C ILE A 40 -7.90 25.60 13.18
N GLU A 41 -6.59 25.42 12.98
CA GLU A 41 -5.87 24.24 13.48
C GLU A 41 -5.92 24.12 15.01
N ALA A 42 -5.96 25.24 15.71
CA ALA A 42 -6.10 25.27 17.17
C ALA A 42 -7.55 25.11 17.66
N GLY A 43 -8.52 24.97 16.76
CA GLY A 43 -9.93 24.87 17.12
C GLY A 43 -10.56 26.15 17.64
N ARG A 44 -9.85 27.31 17.56
CA ARG A 44 -10.34 28.62 18.02
C ARG A 44 -11.24 29.32 16.99
N ASN A 45 -11.08 28.95 15.73
CA ASN A 45 -11.89 29.49 14.65
C ASN A 45 -12.57 28.36 13.86
N ARG A 46 -13.74 28.67 13.28
CA ARG A 46 -14.53 27.71 12.50
C ARG A 46 -14.06 27.71 11.06
N ILE A 47 -13.97 26.53 10.47
CA ILE A 47 -13.78 26.34 9.04
C ILE A 47 -15.14 26.17 8.35
N THR A 48 -15.28 26.69 7.14
CA THR A 48 -16.47 26.44 6.32
C THR A 48 -16.39 25.08 5.63
N GLY A 49 -17.54 24.53 5.20
CA GLY A 49 -17.57 23.26 4.47
C GLY A 49 -16.72 23.31 3.18
N ASP A 50 -16.79 24.40 2.43
CA ASP A 50 -16.01 24.59 1.20
C ASP A 50 -14.49 24.61 1.49
N GLN A 51 -14.09 25.34 2.53
CA GLN A 51 -12.69 25.36 2.98
C GLN A 51 -12.20 23.97 3.40
N LEU A 52 -13.04 23.20 4.10
CA LEU A 52 -12.71 21.84 4.51
C LEU A 52 -12.53 20.91 3.29
N VAL A 53 -13.40 21.00 2.30
CA VAL A 53 -13.27 20.24 1.03
C VAL A 53 -11.98 20.63 0.30
N LEU A 54 -11.66 21.93 0.23
CA LEU A 54 -10.41 22.40 -0.38
C LEU A 54 -9.17 21.83 0.35
N LEU A 55 -9.16 21.86 1.68
CA LEU A 55 -8.06 21.25 2.44
C LEU A 55 -7.99 19.72 2.28
N ALA A 56 -9.14 19.06 2.19
CA ALA A 56 -9.19 17.62 1.93
C ALA A 56 -8.51 17.29 0.58
N VAL A 57 -8.77 18.08 -0.46
CA VAL A 57 -8.10 17.94 -1.77
C VAL A 57 -6.59 18.22 -1.64
N LEU A 58 -6.20 19.30 -0.96
CA LEU A 58 -4.80 19.68 -0.77
C LEU A 58 -4.03 18.58 -0.03
N TYR A 59 -4.65 17.99 1.00
CA TYR A 59 -4.04 16.96 1.83
C TYR A 59 -4.24 15.55 1.28
N ARG A 60 -4.82 15.40 0.09
CA ARG A 60 -5.07 14.11 -0.56
C ARG A 60 -5.89 13.16 0.31
N ARG A 61 -6.90 13.68 1.03
CA ARG A 61 -7.76 12.91 1.92
C ARG A 61 -9.23 13.04 1.55
N ASP A 62 -10.02 12.04 1.94
CA ASP A 62 -11.47 12.19 1.92
C ASP A 62 -11.90 13.18 3.03
N PHE A 63 -12.82 14.10 2.71
CA PHE A 63 -13.29 15.07 3.69
C PHE A 63 -13.98 14.40 4.90
N ARG A 64 -14.55 13.20 4.71
CA ARG A 64 -15.17 12.41 5.77
C ARG A 64 -14.19 12.09 6.89
N TYR A 65 -12.91 11.89 6.58
CA TYR A 65 -11.86 11.71 7.60
C TYR A 65 -11.86 12.80 8.66
N PHE A 66 -12.10 14.04 8.27
CA PHE A 66 -12.07 15.18 9.17
C PHE A 66 -13.32 15.29 10.04
N VAL A 67 -14.47 14.82 9.57
CA VAL A 67 -15.78 15.02 10.22
C VAL A 67 -16.32 13.76 10.91
N THR A 68 -15.81 12.58 10.58
CA THR A 68 -16.18 11.33 11.27
C THR A 68 -15.33 11.12 12.54
N GLY A 69 -15.83 10.32 13.49
CA GLY A 69 -15.11 9.94 14.70
C GLY A 69 -13.84 9.11 14.41
N ASP A 70 -13.21 8.59 15.47
CA ASP A 70 -11.99 7.79 15.38
C ASP A 70 -12.25 6.44 14.69
N TYR A 71 -12.22 6.43 13.38
CA TYR A 71 -12.01 5.19 12.62
C TYR A 71 -10.48 4.99 12.47
N PRO A 72 -9.96 3.78 12.69
CA PRO A 72 -8.63 3.41 12.23
C PRO A 72 -8.67 3.46 10.69
N SER A 73 -8.46 4.64 10.15
CA SER A 73 -8.44 4.85 8.72
C SER A 73 -7.12 4.33 8.15
N ALA A 74 -7.13 3.92 6.89
CA ALA A 74 -5.93 3.75 6.07
C ALA A 74 -4.90 4.87 6.32
N GLU A 75 -5.41 6.04 6.54
CA GLU A 75 -4.68 7.27 6.75
C GLU A 75 -3.89 7.31 8.06
N SER A 76 -4.41 6.78 9.17
CA SER A 76 -3.64 6.71 10.43
C SER A 76 -2.46 5.75 10.29
N GLN A 77 -2.61 4.71 9.49
CA GLN A 77 -1.55 3.76 9.18
C GLN A 77 -0.47 4.41 8.31
N VAL A 78 -0.85 5.14 7.26
CA VAL A 78 0.09 5.89 6.41
C VAL A 78 0.82 6.97 7.20
N GLN A 79 0.15 7.65 8.12
CA GLN A 79 0.81 8.61 9.02
C GLN A 79 1.89 7.95 9.89
N GLU A 80 1.60 6.80 10.47
CA GLU A 80 2.58 6.06 11.27
C GLU A 80 3.77 5.60 10.41
N MET A 81 3.49 5.14 9.19
CA MET A 81 4.52 4.81 8.22
C MET A 81 5.40 6.03 7.90
N PHE A 82 4.80 7.22 7.69
CA PHE A 82 5.56 8.45 7.44
C PHE A 82 6.40 8.89 8.64
N ARG A 83 5.92 8.66 9.87
CA ARG A 83 6.72 8.92 11.09
C ARG A 83 7.93 7.99 11.17
N ARG A 84 7.75 6.69 10.86
CA ARG A 84 8.85 5.71 10.87
C ARG A 84 9.86 5.97 9.75
N ASN A 85 9.41 6.51 8.62
CA ASN A 85 10.22 6.78 7.43
C ASN A 85 10.33 8.28 7.19
N ALA A 86 10.96 8.99 8.12
CA ALA A 86 11.10 10.45 8.09
C ALA A 86 11.86 10.97 6.85
N ALA A 87 12.69 10.12 6.21
CA ALA A 87 13.46 10.43 5.02
C ALA A 87 12.63 10.53 3.72
N LEU A 88 11.38 10.05 3.72
CA LEU A 88 10.51 10.16 2.55
C LEU A 88 10.29 11.61 2.15
N SER A 89 10.51 11.90 0.86
CA SER A 89 10.28 13.22 0.26
C SER A 89 8.80 13.62 0.34
N LYS A 90 8.53 14.93 0.19
CA LYS A 90 7.14 15.42 0.07
C LYS A 90 6.42 14.78 -1.11
N SER A 91 7.12 14.63 -2.23
CA SER A 91 6.59 14.02 -3.46
C SER A 91 6.17 12.57 -3.22
N ASP A 92 7.06 11.76 -2.60
CA ASP A 92 6.77 10.36 -2.30
C ASP A 92 5.60 10.21 -1.32
N ARG A 93 5.53 11.07 -0.29
CA ARG A 93 4.40 11.08 0.65
C ARG A 93 3.07 11.38 -0.06
N VAL A 94 3.06 12.35 -0.97
CA VAL A 94 1.87 12.67 -1.79
C VAL A 94 1.48 11.49 -2.67
N ALA A 95 2.45 10.87 -3.35
CA ALA A 95 2.19 9.71 -4.22
C ALA A 95 1.61 8.51 -3.45
N ILE A 96 2.15 8.23 -2.26
CA ILE A 96 1.65 7.16 -1.38
C ILE A 96 0.23 7.49 -0.87
N GLN A 97 -0.02 8.74 -0.47
CA GLN A 97 -1.34 9.15 -0.01
C GLN A 97 -2.40 9.08 -1.14
N GLU A 98 -2.02 9.48 -2.36
CA GLU A 98 -2.89 9.34 -3.54
C GLU A 98 -3.17 7.87 -3.86
N PHE A 99 -2.16 7.01 -3.73
CA PHE A 99 -2.32 5.57 -3.93
C PHE A 99 -3.36 4.98 -2.97
N VAL A 100 -3.30 5.32 -1.69
CA VAL A 100 -4.29 4.85 -0.71
C VAL A 100 -5.70 5.26 -1.09
N ARG A 101 -5.90 6.52 -1.52
CA ARG A 101 -7.20 6.98 -2.00
C ARG A 101 -7.69 6.23 -3.24
N LEU A 102 -6.78 5.87 -4.15
CA LEU A 102 -7.16 5.06 -5.31
C LEU A 102 -7.65 3.67 -4.89
N CYS A 103 -6.98 3.05 -3.93
CA CYS A 103 -7.44 1.77 -3.38
C CYS A 103 -8.84 1.89 -2.76
N GLU A 104 -9.10 2.96 -1.98
CA GLU A 104 -10.42 3.23 -1.40
C GLU A 104 -11.50 3.44 -2.47
N TYR A 105 -11.18 4.16 -3.55
CA TYR A 105 -12.12 4.37 -4.65
C TYR A 105 -12.37 3.11 -5.46
N GLU A 106 -11.33 2.31 -5.75
CA GLU A 106 -11.47 1.03 -6.46
C GLU A 106 -12.33 0.08 -5.64
N ASP A 107 -12.06 -0.06 -4.34
CA ASP A 107 -12.86 -0.88 -3.41
C ASP A 107 -14.33 -0.43 -3.37
N PHE A 108 -14.58 0.89 -3.27
CA PHE A 108 -15.94 1.42 -3.32
C PHE A 108 -16.65 1.07 -4.63
N LEU A 109 -15.97 1.25 -5.77
CA LEU A 109 -16.56 0.93 -7.08
C LEU A 109 -16.84 -0.57 -7.19
N GLU A 110 -15.91 -1.42 -6.76
CA GLU A 110 -16.07 -2.87 -6.83
C GLU A 110 -17.25 -3.34 -5.98
N ARG A 111 -17.38 -2.85 -4.75
CA ARG A 111 -18.45 -3.27 -3.84
C ARG A 111 -19.80 -2.62 -4.17
N GLU A 112 -19.84 -1.30 -4.26
CA GLU A 112 -21.11 -0.55 -4.33
C GLU A 112 -21.68 -0.49 -5.74
N ILE A 113 -20.82 -0.41 -6.77
CA ILE A 113 -21.26 -0.25 -8.16
C ILE A 113 -21.28 -1.58 -8.89
N PHE A 114 -20.19 -2.36 -8.81
CA PHE A 114 -20.08 -3.62 -9.52
C PHE A 114 -20.57 -4.83 -8.72
N GLN A 115 -20.89 -4.65 -7.44
CA GLN A 115 -21.37 -5.69 -6.52
C GLN A 115 -20.48 -6.95 -6.54
N ARG A 116 -19.18 -6.75 -6.69
CA ARG A 116 -18.19 -7.84 -6.64
C ARG A 116 -18.05 -8.35 -5.22
N GLN A 117 -18.03 -9.67 -5.08
CA GLN A 117 -17.72 -10.28 -3.79
C GLN A 117 -16.24 -10.12 -3.47
N SER A 118 -15.93 -9.82 -2.21
CA SER A 118 -14.55 -9.77 -1.74
C SER A 118 -13.90 -11.15 -1.86
N VAL A 119 -12.69 -11.18 -2.42
CA VAL A 119 -11.87 -12.39 -2.47
C VAL A 119 -11.04 -12.47 -1.20
N SER A 120 -11.14 -13.58 -0.47
CA SER A 120 -10.30 -13.80 0.70
C SER A 120 -8.96 -14.39 0.28
N LEU A 121 -7.85 -13.70 0.59
CA LEU A 121 -6.52 -14.23 0.39
C LEU A 121 -6.23 -15.39 1.34
N PRO A 122 -5.50 -16.43 0.90
CA PRO A 122 -5.00 -17.46 1.79
C PRO A 122 -3.97 -16.86 2.76
N ASN A 123 -4.01 -17.31 4.01
CA ASN A 123 -3.04 -16.92 5.02
C ASN A 123 -1.92 -17.96 5.10
N TYR A 124 -0.80 -17.70 4.47
CA TYR A 124 0.33 -18.64 4.39
C TYR A 124 1.15 -18.73 5.68
N ARG A 125 1.01 -17.80 6.60
CA ARG A 125 1.61 -17.89 7.92
C ARG A 125 1.13 -19.12 8.71
N GLN A 126 -0.08 -19.59 8.42
CA GLN A 126 -0.69 -20.75 9.06
C GLN A 126 -0.19 -22.07 8.46
N PHE A 127 0.43 -22.04 7.29
CA PHE A 127 0.96 -23.23 6.64
C PHE A 127 2.37 -23.53 7.13
N SER A 128 2.63 -24.79 7.53
CA SER A 128 3.96 -25.26 7.80
C SER A 128 4.59 -25.70 6.48
N PHE A 129 5.49 -24.88 5.95
CA PHE A 129 6.31 -25.27 4.80
C PHE A 129 7.53 -26.12 5.20
N GLY A 130 7.51 -26.77 6.36
CA GLY A 130 8.51 -27.76 6.78
C GLY A 130 9.91 -27.25 7.10
N HIS A 131 10.22 -25.99 6.79
CA HIS A 131 11.56 -25.43 6.88
C HIS A 131 11.68 -24.22 7.82
N ARG A 132 12.80 -24.19 8.58
CA ARG A 132 13.20 -23.03 9.39
C ARG A 132 13.88 -21.94 8.55
N TYR A 133 14.19 -22.23 7.27
CA TYR A 133 14.90 -21.32 6.38
C TYR A 133 13.92 -20.52 5.52
N PHE A 134 13.86 -19.24 5.74
CA PHE A 134 12.92 -18.33 5.09
C PHE A 134 13.00 -18.35 3.55
N LYS A 135 14.18 -18.49 2.97
CA LYS A 135 14.33 -18.64 1.50
C LYS A 135 13.60 -19.88 0.96
N ARG A 136 13.70 -21.02 1.67
CA ARG A 136 12.99 -22.24 1.28
C ARG A 136 11.49 -22.13 1.48
N GLN A 137 11.04 -21.43 2.54
CA GLN A 137 9.62 -21.13 2.70
C GLN A 137 9.08 -20.36 1.52
N GLY A 138 9.82 -19.34 1.03
CA GLY A 138 9.45 -18.58 -0.18
C GLY A 138 9.37 -19.43 -1.44
N GLU A 139 10.35 -20.33 -1.65
CA GLU A 139 10.37 -21.27 -2.78
C GLU A 139 9.16 -22.22 -2.74
N GLU A 140 8.90 -22.86 -1.62
CA GLU A 140 7.79 -23.80 -1.45
C GLU A 140 6.43 -23.08 -1.55
N ALA A 141 6.30 -21.90 -0.97
CA ALA A 141 5.10 -21.09 -1.08
C ALA A 141 4.82 -20.66 -2.53
N ALA A 142 5.86 -20.35 -3.30
CA ALA A 142 5.70 -20.02 -4.71
C ALA A 142 5.18 -21.21 -5.53
N ILE A 143 5.69 -22.42 -5.27
CA ILE A 143 5.20 -23.65 -5.90
C ILE A 143 3.72 -23.87 -5.54
N PHE A 144 3.42 -23.82 -4.23
CA PHE A 144 2.06 -24.01 -3.72
C PHE A 144 1.08 -22.98 -4.31
N GLU A 145 1.48 -21.72 -4.41
CA GLU A 145 0.64 -20.65 -4.96
C GLU A 145 0.43 -20.82 -6.46
N ARG A 146 1.45 -21.26 -7.20
CA ARG A 146 1.30 -21.61 -8.62
C ARG A 146 0.34 -22.77 -8.84
N GLU A 147 0.37 -23.78 -7.97
CA GLU A 147 -0.57 -24.91 -8.00
C GLU A 147 -2.00 -24.43 -7.68
N ARG A 148 -2.19 -23.63 -6.64
CA ARG A 148 -3.49 -23.05 -6.27
C ARG A 148 -4.11 -22.24 -7.40
N LEU A 149 -3.30 -21.51 -8.14
CA LEU A 149 -3.72 -20.66 -9.26
C LEU A 149 -3.73 -21.42 -10.61
N ASN A 150 -3.43 -22.72 -10.63
CA ASN A 150 -3.36 -23.56 -11.83
C ASN A 150 -2.40 -23.00 -12.91
N LEU A 151 -1.29 -22.38 -12.52
CA LEU A 151 -0.33 -21.78 -13.44
C LEU A 151 0.65 -22.81 -14.03
N GLY A 152 0.85 -23.94 -13.38
CA GLY A 152 1.84 -24.93 -13.77
C GLY A 152 3.22 -24.32 -13.94
N THR A 153 3.92 -24.64 -15.02
CA THR A 153 5.23 -24.09 -15.38
C THR A 153 5.16 -22.93 -16.38
N GLN A 154 3.96 -22.48 -16.74
CA GLN A 154 3.78 -21.43 -17.74
C GLN A 154 4.24 -20.06 -17.23
N PRO A 155 4.78 -19.20 -18.08
CA PRO A 155 5.06 -17.80 -17.72
C PRO A 155 3.79 -17.09 -17.24
N ILE A 156 3.96 -16.15 -16.33
CA ILE A 156 2.89 -15.24 -15.91
C ILE A 156 2.87 -14.09 -16.91
N GLU A 157 1.84 -14.02 -17.76
CA GLU A 157 1.73 -13.01 -18.81
C GLU A 157 1.52 -11.62 -18.22
N ASN A 158 0.66 -11.50 -17.21
CA ASN A 158 0.33 -10.25 -16.55
C ASN A 158 0.21 -10.45 -15.02
N ILE A 159 1.30 -10.20 -14.30
CA ILE A 159 1.34 -10.34 -12.85
C ILE A 159 0.37 -9.35 -12.15
N PHE A 160 0.15 -8.17 -12.70
CA PHE A 160 -0.73 -7.16 -12.11
C PHE A 160 -2.19 -7.59 -12.17
N GLU A 161 -2.61 -8.14 -13.29
CA GLU A 161 -3.96 -8.68 -13.45
C GLU A 161 -4.17 -9.92 -12.58
N LEU A 162 -3.17 -10.82 -12.52
CA LEU A 162 -3.21 -11.99 -11.66
C LEU A 162 -3.42 -11.58 -10.20
N ILE A 163 -2.68 -10.60 -9.70
CA ILE A 163 -2.77 -10.10 -8.32
C ILE A 163 -4.13 -9.43 -8.08
N ARG A 164 -4.64 -8.63 -9.03
CA ARG A 164 -5.99 -8.03 -8.94
C ARG A 164 -7.08 -9.09 -8.83
N ASN A 165 -6.96 -10.17 -9.58
CA ASN A 165 -7.90 -11.29 -9.53
C ASN A 165 -7.90 -12.02 -8.18
N GLN A 166 -6.89 -11.79 -7.33
CA GLN A 166 -6.85 -12.26 -5.95
C GLN A 166 -7.46 -11.25 -4.94
N GLY A 167 -8.12 -10.20 -5.41
CA GLY A 167 -8.74 -9.19 -4.54
C GLY A 167 -7.76 -8.19 -3.93
N ILE A 168 -6.62 -7.96 -4.58
CA ILE A 168 -5.62 -6.99 -4.15
C ILE A 168 -5.68 -5.76 -5.05
N HIS A 169 -5.79 -4.59 -4.44
CA HIS A 169 -5.67 -3.32 -5.15
C HIS A 169 -4.21 -3.03 -5.46
N ILE A 170 -3.81 -3.06 -6.73
CA ILE A 170 -2.43 -2.83 -7.14
C ILE A 170 -2.33 -1.70 -8.14
N PHE A 171 -1.49 -0.71 -7.82
CA PHE A 171 -1.27 0.47 -8.65
C PHE A 171 0.22 0.75 -8.85
N LYS A 172 0.51 1.43 -9.96
CA LYS A 172 1.85 1.96 -10.25
C LYS A 172 1.82 3.47 -10.00
N ARG A 173 2.81 3.97 -9.26
CA ARG A 173 3.03 5.41 -9.03
C ARG A 173 4.51 5.73 -9.14
N GLN A 174 4.80 6.93 -9.57
CA GLN A 174 6.17 7.43 -9.57
C GLN A 174 6.57 7.76 -8.14
N LEU A 175 7.66 7.14 -7.68
CA LEU A 175 8.36 7.49 -6.44
C LEU A 175 9.74 8.02 -6.80
N GLU A 176 10.14 9.13 -6.17
CA GLU A 176 11.45 9.77 -6.43
C GLU A 176 12.59 8.99 -5.79
N ASP A 177 12.34 8.38 -4.63
CA ASP A 177 13.33 7.54 -3.97
C ASP A 177 13.48 6.21 -4.73
N LYS A 178 14.57 6.12 -5.49
CA LYS A 178 14.94 4.93 -6.28
C LYS A 178 15.23 3.67 -5.44
N ASN A 179 15.34 3.82 -4.11
CA ASN A 179 15.49 2.67 -3.23
C ASN A 179 14.15 2.03 -2.87
N ILE A 180 13.04 2.69 -3.15
CA ILE A 180 11.70 2.16 -2.93
C ILE A 180 11.18 1.58 -4.24
N SER A 181 11.07 0.26 -4.32
CA SER A 181 10.50 -0.44 -5.48
C SER A 181 9.03 -0.75 -5.32
N GLY A 182 8.58 -0.97 -4.10
CA GLY A 182 7.21 -1.35 -3.79
C GLY A 182 6.82 -0.97 -2.37
N LEU A 183 5.54 -1.16 -2.09
CA LEU A 183 4.94 -0.93 -0.80
C LEU A 183 3.69 -1.81 -0.68
N TYR A 184 3.60 -2.56 0.39
CA TYR A 184 2.41 -3.27 0.79
C TYR A 184 1.73 -2.59 1.99
N ILE A 185 0.42 -2.39 1.89
CA ILE A 185 -0.44 -1.90 2.98
C ILE A 185 -1.56 -2.91 3.17
N ASN A 186 -1.73 -3.37 4.39
CA ASN A 186 -2.90 -4.11 4.79
C ASN A 186 -3.84 -3.20 5.58
N HIS A 187 -5.05 -3.01 5.08
CA HIS A 187 -6.12 -2.38 5.83
C HIS A 187 -6.91 -3.47 6.55
N PRO A 188 -6.85 -3.54 7.88
CA PRO A 188 -7.69 -4.48 8.60
C PRO A 188 -9.15 -4.18 8.24
N VAL A 189 -9.83 -5.18 7.72
CA VAL A 189 -11.27 -5.11 7.43
C VAL A 189 -12.02 -4.96 8.75
N ILE A 190 -12.24 -3.72 9.16
CA ILE A 190 -13.13 -3.40 10.26
C ILE A 190 -14.47 -3.02 9.62
N ASN A 191 -15.46 -3.90 9.77
CA ASN A 191 -16.82 -3.71 9.26
C ASN A 191 -16.94 -3.56 7.73
N GLU A 192 -16.13 -4.27 6.96
CA GLU A 192 -16.19 -4.29 5.48
C GLU A 192 -15.99 -2.90 4.80
N LEU A 193 -15.41 -1.94 5.50
CA LEU A 193 -15.30 -0.55 5.04
C LEU A 193 -13.91 -0.17 4.51
N LEU A 194 -12.94 -1.08 4.55
CA LEU A 194 -11.56 -0.78 4.14
C LEU A 194 -11.12 -1.68 2.99
N PRO A 195 -10.26 -1.17 2.09
CA PRO A 195 -9.89 -1.86 0.84
C PRO A 195 -9.05 -3.13 1.04
N GLY A 196 -8.78 -3.56 2.26
CA GLY A 196 -8.01 -4.78 2.51
C GLY A 196 -6.55 -4.67 2.09
N HIS A 197 -6.15 -5.45 1.09
CA HIS A 197 -4.77 -5.55 0.64
C HIS A 197 -4.47 -4.57 -0.51
N CYS A 198 -3.46 -3.73 -0.33
CA CYS A 198 -3.06 -2.72 -1.31
C CYS A 198 -1.58 -2.81 -1.62
N ILE A 199 -1.22 -2.81 -2.90
CA ILE A 199 0.17 -2.85 -3.38
C ILE A 199 0.45 -1.65 -4.27
N LEU A 200 1.53 -0.94 -3.96
CA LEU A 200 2.10 0.11 -4.79
C LEU A 200 3.41 -0.40 -5.41
N VAL A 201 3.59 -0.19 -6.71
CA VAL A 201 4.84 -0.48 -7.42
C VAL A 201 5.41 0.80 -8.01
N ASN A 202 6.72 1.01 -7.87
CA ASN A 202 7.35 2.19 -8.44
C ASN A 202 7.36 2.13 -9.97
N TYR A 203 6.68 3.09 -10.60
CA TYR A 203 6.56 3.18 -12.04
C TYR A 203 7.90 3.49 -12.75
N LEU A 204 8.87 4.11 -12.05
CA LEU A 204 10.17 4.45 -12.63
C LEU A 204 11.13 3.26 -12.76
N ASP A 205 10.81 2.13 -12.14
CA ASP A 205 11.57 0.90 -12.32
C ASP A 205 11.34 0.32 -13.72
N ASP A 206 12.30 -0.44 -14.24
CA ASP A 206 12.10 -1.19 -15.48
C ASP A 206 11.01 -2.27 -15.32
N LEU A 207 10.48 -2.78 -16.43
CA LEU A 207 9.34 -3.71 -16.43
C LEU A 207 9.64 -5.00 -15.65
N TYR A 208 10.85 -5.54 -15.75
CA TYR A 208 11.21 -6.77 -15.05
C TYR A 208 11.22 -6.54 -13.56
N ARG A 209 11.75 -5.40 -13.13
CA ARG A 209 11.79 -5.00 -11.75
C ARG A 209 10.40 -4.70 -11.21
N GLN A 210 9.53 -4.03 -11.98
CA GLN A 210 8.13 -3.82 -11.61
C GLN A 210 7.41 -5.15 -11.37
N ASN A 211 7.61 -6.14 -12.25
CA ASN A 211 7.02 -7.46 -12.11
C ASN A 211 7.56 -8.19 -10.87
N PHE A 212 8.87 -8.09 -10.62
CA PHE A 212 9.49 -8.65 -9.43
C PHE A 212 8.94 -8.01 -8.16
N SER A 213 8.86 -6.69 -8.11
CA SER A 213 8.31 -5.95 -6.98
C SER A 213 6.84 -6.32 -6.73
N ALA A 214 6.02 -6.43 -7.77
CA ALA A 214 4.64 -6.87 -7.62
C ALA A 214 4.53 -8.28 -7.00
N ALA A 215 5.34 -9.24 -7.45
CA ALA A 215 5.37 -10.59 -6.88
C ALA A 215 5.92 -10.61 -5.45
N HIS A 216 6.90 -9.74 -5.14
CA HIS A 216 7.48 -9.57 -3.81
C HIS A 216 6.43 -9.06 -2.80
N GLU A 217 5.73 -7.97 -3.14
CA GLU A 217 4.66 -7.42 -2.29
C GLU A 217 3.47 -8.39 -2.15
N TYR A 218 3.22 -9.19 -3.19
CA TYR A 218 2.23 -10.26 -3.12
C TYR A 218 2.59 -11.31 -2.05
N CYS A 219 3.86 -11.66 -1.91
CA CYS A 219 4.31 -12.53 -0.84
C CYS A 219 4.02 -11.94 0.55
N HIS A 220 4.24 -10.63 0.75
CA HIS A 220 3.87 -9.96 1.99
C HIS A 220 2.36 -10.02 2.26
N ALA A 221 1.53 -9.86 1.23
CA ALA A 221 0.08 -10.02 1.37
C ALA A 221 -0.31 -11.43 1.83
N LEU A 222 0.37 -12.48 1.35
CA LEU A 222 0.10 -13.87 1.72
C LEU A 222 0.60 -14.25 3.14
N PHE A 223 1.71 -13.67 3.60
CA PHE A 223 2.37 -14.07 4.85
C PHE A 223 2.25 -13.05 5.98
N ASP A 224 2.30 -11.77 5.67
CA ASP A 224 2.58 -10.71 6.64
C ASP A 224 1.38 -9.79 6.88
N SER A 225 0.21 -10.15 6.36
CA SER A 225 -1.05 -9.38 6.45
C SER A 225 -1.47 -8.99 7.87
N PHE A 226 -0.90 -9.61 8.90
CA PHE A 226 -1.17 -9.31 10.32
C PHE A 226 -0.14 -8.38 10.97
N GLN A 227 0.94 -8.04 10.28
CA GLN A 227 2.06 -7.26 10.87
C GLN A 227 1.94 -5.75 10.66
N GLY A 228 0.94 -5.30 9.91
CA GLY A 228 0.79 -3.88 9.57
C GLY A 228 1.51 -3.53 8.27
N GLN A 229 1.88 -2.24 8.13
CA GLN A 229 2.47 -1.73 6.88
C GLN A 229 3.97 -1.89 6.87
N GLU A 230 4.51 -2.33 5.76
CA GLU A 230 5.95 -2.31 5.49
C GLU A 230 6.20 -1.61 4.14
N ILE A 231 7.17 -0.70 4.13
CA ILE A 231 7.74 -0.18 2.90
C ILE A 231 8.91 -1.07 2.54
N THR A 232 8.85 -1.64 1.35
CA THR A 232 9.94 -2.45 0.84
C THR A 232 11.03 -1.58 0.25
N TYR A 233 12.18 -1.56 0.91
CA TYR A 233 13.39 -0.92 0.42
C TYR A 233 14.28 -1.95 -0.26
N LEU A 234 14.83 -1.58 -1.42
CA LEU A 234 15.82 -2.41 -2.14
C LEU A 234 17.09 -2.72 -1.35
N LYS A 235 17.43 -1.85 -0.40
CA LYS A 235 18.61 -1.99 0.47
C LYS A 235 18.15 -2.01 1.91
N LEU A 236 17.61 -3.13 2.34
CA LEU A 236 17.35 -3.36 3.75
C LEU A 236 18.64 -3.58 4.53
N PRO A 237 18.68 -3.17 5.82
CA PRO A 237 19.73 -3.62 6.71
C PRO A 237 19.79 -5.15 6.69
N ASN A 238 20.99 -5.70 6.56
CA ASN A 238 21.23 -7.14 6.50
C ASN A 238 20.48 -7.87 7.62
N GLY A 239 19.53 -8.74 7.28
CA GLY A 239 18.95 -9.67 8.23
C GLY A 239 17.45 -9.82 8.28
N ASP A 240 16.67 -9.07 7.49
CA ASP A 240 15.22 -9.28 7.50
C ASP A 240 14.84 -10.59 6.80
N LYS A 241 14.33 -11.51 7.63
CA LYS A 241 13.98 -12.86 7.20
C LYS A 241 12.73 -12.88 6.31
N ASN A 242 11.80 -11.95 6.53
CA ASN A 242 10.58 -11.83 5.72
C ASN A 242 10.94 -11.42 4.30
N GLU A 243 11.89 -10.49 4.16
CA GLU A 243 12.41 -10.06 2.88
C GLU A 243 13.12 -11.19 2.11
N TRP A 244 13.89 -12.01 2.82
CA TRP A 244 14.50 -13.18 2.17
C TRP A 244 13.45 -14.16 1.63
N ARG A 245 12.35 -14.33 2.37
CA ARG A 245 11.21 -15.13 1.94
C ARG A 245 10.56 -14.52 0.72
N ALA A 246 10.24 -13.20 0.77
CA ALA A 246 9.58 -12.48 -0.30
C ALA A 246 10.41 -12.47 -1.59
N ASN A 247 11.72 -12.24 -1.50
CA ASN A 247 12.62 -12.31 -2.64
C ASN A 247 12.67 -13.72 -3.26
N SER A 248 12.75 -14.75 -2.42
CA SER A 248 12.76 -16.13 -2.89
C SER A 248 11.42 -16.53 -3.53
N PHE A 249 10.31 -16.10 -2.92
CA PHE A 249 8.98 -16.30 -3.48
C PHE A 249 8.87 -15.63 -4.85
N ALA A 250 9.18 -14.34 -4.96
CA ALA A 250 9.06 -13.58 -6.20
C ALA A 250 9.84 -14.24 -7.35
N GLY A 251 11.08 -14.63 -7.11
CA GLY A 251 11.90 -15.31 -8.14
C GLY A 251 11.28 -16.63 -8.61
N ASN A 252 10.89 -17.50 -7.68
CA ASN A 252 10.32 -18.82 -8.02
C ASN A 252 8.88 -18.74 -8.52
N PHE A 253 8.11 -17.71 -8.10
CA PHE A 253 6.76 -17.48 -8.58
C PHE A 253 6.72 -16.99 -10.01
N LEU A 254 7.62 -16.07 -10.40
CA LEU A 254 7.73 -15.57 -11.76
C LEU A 254 8.37 -16.58 -12.71
N VAL A 255 9.46 -17.23 -12.27
CA VAL A 255 10.25 -18.15 -13.09
C VAL A 255 10.48 -19.46 -12.31
N PRO A 256 9.56 -20.44 -12.41
CA PRO A 256 9.70 -21.70 -11.71
C PRO A 256 10.89 -22.51 -12.26
N LYS A 257 11.63 -23.20 -11.36
CA LYS A 257 12.82 -23.99 -11.71
C LYS A 257 12.56 -25.00 -12.81
N GLN A 258 11.41 -25.66 -12.76
CA GLN A 258 11.03 -26.65 -13.78
C GLN A 258 10.98 -26.03 -15.19
N ARG A 259 10.62 -24.77 -15.31
CA ARG A 259 10.62 -24.07 -16.60
C ARG A 259 12.03 -23.85 -17.10
N ILE A 260 12.94 -23.42 -16.22
CA ILE A 260 14.36 -23.25 -16.58
C ILE A 260 14.95 -24.58 -17.05
N GLU A 261 14.68 -25.67 -16.33
CA GLU A 261 15.16 -27.00 -16.68
C GLU A 261 14.62 -27.49 -18.04
N LEU A 262 13.38 -27.17 -18.37
CA LEU A 262 12.79 -27.49 -19.67
C LEU A 262 13.43 -26.71 -20.81
N ASP A 263 13.65 -25.39 -20.61
CA ASP A 263 14.20 -24.53 -21.65
C ASP A 263 15.71 -24.70 -21.86
N TYR A 264 16.46 -25.11 -20.84
CA TYR A 264 17.92 -25.29 -20.88
C TYR A 264 18.38 -26.74 -20.80
N SER A 265 17.46 -27.73 -20.81
CA SER A 265 17.89 -29.13 -20.97
C SER A 265 18.55 -29.27 -22.34
N PRO A 266 19.86 -29.69 -22.39
CA PRO A 266 20.47 -29.98 -23.69
C PRO A 266 19.63 -31.07 -24.34
N ALA A 267 19.20 -30.81 -25.58
CA ALA A 267 18.53 -31.81 -26.38
C ALA A 267 19.36 -33.11 -26.29
N LYS A 268 18.80 -34.14 -25.69
CA LYS A 268 19.41 -35.48 -25.75
C LYS A 268 19.35 -35.91 -27.23
N ASN A 269 20.45 -35.64 -27.96
CA ASN A 269 20.70 -36.22 -29.25
C ASN A 269 20.96 -37.71 -29.08
#